data_8955295740fb4fceab9e87220581ec58
#
_entry.id   8955295740fb4fceab9e87220581ec58
#
_cell.length_a   1.000
_cell.length_b   1.000
_cell.length_c   1.000
_cell.angle_alpha   90.00
_cell.angle_beta   90.00
_cell.angle_gamma   90.00
#
_symmetry.space_group_name_H-M   'P 1'
#
loop_
_entity.id
_entity.type
_entity.pdbx_description
1 polymer ?
#
loop_
_entity_poly.entity_id
_entity_poly.type
_entity_poly.pdbx_seq_one_letter_code
_entity_poly.pdbx_strand_id
1 'polypeptide(L)'
;MGGLMTAAEVFEKARTAAVTATGADERALQIDYAGLKAQIEAALGDRKVALAHINRFLPEGYEEQGRFNLVLLTAGKVVYDMVIGDSYFRYDVVGVNDLDKIQVIDAVWENREKRREEPFLSLRLMHAEETHLLLALDDDERKSLLTFARAVSEARHPERS
;
A
#
# COMPACT_ATOMS: atom_id res chain seq x y z
N MET A 1 10.20 -11.02 14.85
CA MET A 1 8.84 -11.37 14.46
C MET A 1 7.93 -10.16 14.55
N GLY A 2 7.37 -9.79 13.43
CA GLY A 2 6.40 -8.73 13.43
C GLY A 2 5.08 -9.20 14.04
N GLY A 3 4.65 -8.57 15.13
CA GLY A 3 3.33 -8.83 15.65
C GLY A 3 2.25 -8.25 14.75
N LEU A 4 1.01 -8.61 15.00
CA LEU A 4 -0.12 -8.04 14.29
C LEU A 4 -0.33 -6.60 14.75
N MET A 5 -0.74 -5.76 13.82
CA MET A 5 -0.98 -4.35 14.09
C MET A 5 -2.46 -4.07 14.33
N THR A 6 -2.71 -3.16 15.27
CA THR A 6 -4.07 -2.62 15.49
C THR A 6 -4.35 -1.48 14.53
N ALA A 7 -5.59 -1.04 14.46
CA ALA A 7 -5.97 0.12 13.65
C ALA A 7 -5.18 1.37 14.08
N ALA A 8 -4.93 1.53 15.37
CA ALA A 8 -4.16 2.67 15.88
C ALA A 8 -2.72 2.64 15.35
N GLU A 9 -2.10 1.46 15.31
CA GLU A 9 -0.75 1.30 14.79
C GLU A 9 -0.69 1.51 13.28
N VAL A 10 -1.74 1.09 12.56
CA VAL A 10 -1.86 1.36 11.12
C VAL A 10 -1.96 2.85 10.88
N PHE A 11 -2.75 3.56 11.71
CA PHE A 11 -2.85 5.01 11.60
C PHE A 11 -1.47 5.68 11.80
N GLU A 12 -0.69 5.22 12.76
CA GLU A 12 0.66 5.77 12.98
C GLU A 12 1.55 5.58 11.76
N LYS A 13 1.45 4.44 11.09
CA LYS A 13 2.18 4.22 9.84
C LYS A 13 1.71 5.16 8.74
N ALA A 14 0.41 5.39 8.63
CA ALA A 14 -0.14 6.31 7.65
C ALA A 14 0.35 7.74 7.91
N ARG A 15 0.37 8.16 9.17
CA ARG A 15 0.84 9.48 9.57
C ARG A 15 2.32 9.67 9.22
N THR A 16 3.15 8.69 9.54
CA THR A 16 4.57 8.72 9.21
C THR A 16 4.78 8.77 7.69
N ALA A 17 3.99 7.99 6.94
CA ALA A 17 4.07 7.98 5.49
C ALA A 17 3.70 9.34 4.89
N ALA A 18 2.67 9.98 5.42
CA ALA A 18 2.23 11.29 4.96
C ALA A 18 3.34 12.33 5.15
N VAL A 19 3.98 12.31 6.32
CA VAL A 19 5.08 13.23 6.62
C VAL A 19 6.27 12.96 5.69
N THR A 20 6.60 11.69 5.47
CA THR A 20 7.72 11.31 4.61
C THR A 20 7.44 11.65 3.14
N ALA A 21 6.22 11.41 2.68
CA ALA A 21 5.84 11.66 1.29
C ALA A 21 5.86 13.15 0.95
N THR A 22 5.56 14.00 1.93
CA THR A 22 5.60 15.45 1.72
C THR A 22 7.02 15.99 1.78
N GLY A 23 7.90 15.34 2.56
CA GLY A 23 9.30 15.76 2.69
C GLY A 23 9.44 17.24 2.98
N ALA A 24 10.38 17.88 2.30
CA ALA A 24 10.59 19.32 2.36
C ALA A 24 9.81 20.06 1.26
N ASP A 25 8.92 19.39 0.57
CA ASP A 25 8.16 19.97 -0.53
C ASP A 25 7.13 20.95 0.03
N GLU A 26 7.01 22.09 -0.64
CA GLU A 26 6.04 23.12 -0.31
C GLU A 26 4.59 22.64 -0.42
N ARG A 27 4.37 21.51 -1.07
CA ARG A 27 3.04 20.91 -1.27
C ARG A 27 2.70 19.87 -0.21
N ALA A 28 3.14 20.09 1.01
CA ALA A 28 2.84 19.18 2.11
C ALA A 28 1.34 18.82 2.13
N LEU A 29 1.06 17.53 2.26
CA LEU A 29 -0.32 17.06 2.36
C LEU A 29 -0.94 17.61 3.63
N GLN A 30 -2.06 18.32 3.48
CA GLN A 30 -2.79 18.83 4.61
C GLN A 30 -3.85 17.78 5.00
N ILE A 31 -3.45 16.90 5.88
CA ILE A 31 -4.31 15.80 6.31
C ILE A 31 -4.92 16.13 7.67
N ASP A 32 -6.23 15.94 7.76
CA ASP A 32 -6.91 15.96 9.05
C ASP A 32 -6.62 14.62 9.74
N TYR A 33 -5.58 14.60 10.57
CA TYR A 33 -5.15 13.36 11.22
C TYR A 33 -6.18 12.77 12.18
N ALA A 34 -6.95 13.62 12.86
CA ALA A 34 -8.00 13.11 13.74
C ALA A 34 -9.10 12.42 12.93
N GLY A 35 -9.50 13.02 11.82
CA GLY A 35 -10.46 12.42 10.91
C GLY A 35 -9.94 11.14 10.28
N LEU A 36 -8.69 11.14 9.85
CA LEU A 36 -8.06 9.96 9.25
C LEU A 36 -8.00 8.79 10.24
N LYS A 37 -7.66 9.08 11.50
CA LYS A 37 -7.63 8.05 12.54
C LYS A 37 -8.99 7.42 12.71
N ALA A 38 -10.03 8.24 12.79
CA ALA A 38 -11.40 7.76 12.91
C ALA A 38 -11.81 6.92 11.70
N GLN A 39 -11.41 7.33 10.49
CA GLN A 39 -11.72 6.61 9.26
C GLN A 39 -11.03 5.24 9.21
N ILE A 40 -9.78 5.18 9.59
CA ILE A 40 -9.04 3.90 9.62
C ILE A 40 -9.62 2.97 10.68
N GLU A 41 -9.94 3.50 11.85
CA GLU A 41 -10.55 2.70 12.91
C GLU A 41 -11.93 2.18 12.50
N ALA A 42 -12.71 2.98 11.80
CA ALA A 42 -14.01 2.56 11.30
C ALA A 42 -13.88 1.47 10.22
N ALA A 43 -12.88 1.60 9.34
CA ALA A 43 -12.65 0.64 8.27
C ALA A 43 -12.18 -0.71 8.79
N LEU A 44 -11.25 -0.72 9.72
CA LEU A 44 -10.64 -1.95 10.24
C LEU A 44 -11.39 -2.56 11.41
N GLY A 45 -11.99 -1.72 12.26
CA GLY A 45 -12.63 -2.22 13.49
C GLY A 45 -11.62 -2.95 14.36
N ASP A 46 -11.95 -4.18 14.75
CA ASP A 46 -11.08 -5.03 15.57
C ASP A 46 -10.13 -5.91 14.76
N ARG A 47 -10.15 -5.77 13.44
CA ARG A 47 -9.28 -6.57 12.58
C ARG A 47 -7.82 -6.25 12.81
N LYS A 48 -7.02 -7.29 12.88
CA LYS A 48 -5.57 -7.15 13.02
C LYS A 48 -4.92 -7.19 11.64
N VAL A 49 -3.88 -6.40 11.47
CA VAL A 49 -3.15 -6.27 10.21
C VAL A 49 -1.80 -6.96 10.33
N ALA A 50 -1.53 -7.86 9.40
CA ALA A 50 -0.26 -8.61 9.39
C ALA A 50 0.85 -7.83 8.70
N LEU A 51 0.55 -7.18 7.58
CA LEU A 51 1.53 -6.45 6.80
C LEU A 51 0.92 -5.18 6.22
N ALA A 52 1.77 -4.17 6.04
CA ALA A 52 1.40 -2.93 5.38
C ALA A 52 2.48 -2.55 4.38
N HIS A 53 2.07 -2.05 3.23
CA HIS A 53 2.98 -1.52 2.23
C HIS A 53 2.51 -0.12 1.82
N ILE A 54 3.45 0.81 1.72
CA ILE A 54 3.16 2.19 1.37
C ILE A 54 3.64 2.46 -0.04
N ASN A 55 2.72 2.87 -0.91
CA ASN A 55 3.04 3.37 -2.24
C ASN A 55 3.20 4.88 -2.15
N ARG A 56 4.44 5.34 -2.15
CA ARG A 56 4.72 6.78 -2.14
C ARG A 56 4.44 7.39 -3.51
N PHE A 57 4.52 6.58 -4.55
CA PHE A 57 4.29 7.01 -5.92
C PHE A 57 3.02 6.34 -6.43
N LEU A 58 2.04 7.17 -6.72
CA LEU A 58 0.82 6.70 -7.37
C LEU A 58 0.98 6.82 -8.88
N PRO A 59 0.14 6.12 -9.65
CA PRO A 59 0.15 6.28 -11.10
C PRO A 59 0.00 7.76 -11.48
N GLU A 60 0.51 8.09 -12.65
CA GLU A 60 0.47 9.44 -13.18
C GLU A 60 -0.93 10.04 -13.07
N GLY A 61 -1.01 11.26 -12.56
CA GLY A 61 -2.26 11.95 -12.29
C GLY A 61 -2.65 11.99 -10.82
N TYR A 62 -2.22 11.03 -10.01
CA TYR A 62 -2.53 11.02 -8.58
C TYR A 62 -1.52 11.82 -7.77
N GLU A 63 -0.25 11.82 -8.19
CA GLU A 63 0.80 12.57 -7.52
C GLU A 63 0.47 14.05 -7.40
N GLU A 64 -0.08 14.61 -8.47
CA GLU A 64 -0.47 16.02 -8.50
C GLU A 64 -1.59 16.34 -7.54
N GLN A 65 -2.31 15.33 -7.08
CA GLN A 65 -3.42 15.49 -6.16
C GLN A 65 -3.03 15.29 -4.70
N GLY A 66 -1.72 15.06 -4.46
CA GLY A 66 -1.25 14.90 -3.10
C GLY A 66 -1.83 13.70 -2.39
N ARG A 67 -1.82 12.55 -3.02
CA ARG A 67 -2.34 11.31 -2.46
C ARG A 67 -1.24 10.26 -2.36
N PHE A 68 -1.39 9.37 -1.40
CA PHE A 68 -0.55 8.18 -1.31
C PHE A 68 -1.44 6.97 -1.03
N ASN A 69 -0.86 5.80 -1.14
CA ASN A 69 -1.62 4.56 -1.05
C ASN A 69 -1.02 3.69 0.05
N LEU A 70 -1.88 3.19 0.90
CA LEU A 70 -1.51 2.28 1.98
C LEU A 70 -2.26 0.98 1.76
N VAL A 71 -1.52 -0.10 1.49
CA VAL A 71 -2.12 -1.40 1.22
C VAL A 71 -1.84 -2.32 2.40
N LEU A 72 -2.89 -2.94 2.93
CA LEU A 72 -2.83 -3.75 4.13
C LEU A 72 -3.23 -5.19 3.81
N LEU A 73 -2.56 -6.13 4.47
CA LEU A 73 -3.01 -7.53 4.51
C LEU A 73 -3.40 -7.85 5.94
N THR A 74 -4.66 -8.18 6.16
CA THR A 74 -5.14 -8.52 7.50
C THR A 74 -4.84 -9.97 7.85
N ALA A 75 -4.87 -10.28 9.14
CA ALA A 75 -4.75 -11.65 9.63
C ALA A 75 -5.86 -12.55 9.07
N GLY A 76 -7.02 -11.96 8.75
CA GLY A 76 -8.15 -12.68 8.14
C GLY A 76 -8.02 -12.90 6.65
N LYS A 77 -6.84 -12.63 6.07
CA LYS A 77 -6.55 -12.84 4.64
C LYS A 77 -7.40 -11.95 3.73
N VAL A 78 -7.52 -10.69 4.10
CA VAL A 78 -8.22 -9.68 3.33
C VAL A 78 -7.26 -8.53 3.05
N VAL A 79 -7.29 -8.04 1.84
CA VAL A 79 -6.47 -6.89 1.42
C VAL A 79 -7.31 -5.62 1.47
N TYR A 80 -6.79 -4.60 2.12
CA TYR A 80 -7.36 -3.26 2.11
C TYR A 80 -6.45 -2.37 1.29
N ASP A 81 -6.98 -1.76 0.26
CA ASP A 81 -6.26 -0.81 -0.57
C ASP A 81 -6.78 0.57 -0.25
N MET A 82 -6.05 1.31 0.57
CA MET A 82 -6.45 2.63 1.05
C MET A 82 -5.73 3.72 0.27
N VAL A 83 -6.48 4.69 -0.23
CA VAL A 83 -5.93 5.90 -0.86
C VAL A 83 -6.21 7.06 0.06
N ILE A 84 -5.16 7.75 0.46
CA ILE A 84 -5.20 8.80 1.48
C ILE A 84 -4.64 10.09 0.90
N GLY A 85 -5.33 11.18 1.12
CA GLY A 85 -4.88 12.49 0.65
C GLY A 85 -5.53 13.61 1.44
N ASP A 86 -5.33 14.84 0.96
CA ASP A 86 -5.94 16.01 1.55
C ASP A 86 -7.47 15.92 1.33
N SER A 87 -8.20 15.89 2.43
CA SER A 87 -9.66 15.76 2.41
C SER A 87 -10.16 14.58 1.57
N TYR A 88 -9.37 13.51 1.53
CA TYR A 88 -9.70 12.35 0.70
C TYR A 88 -9.31 11.06 1.41
N PHE A 89 -10.26 10.15 1.49
CA PHE A 89 -10.02 8.80 1.99
C PHE A 89 -10.95 7.84 1.26
N ARG A 90 -10.36 6.83 0.67
CA ARG A 90 -11.10 5.76 0.00
C ARG A 90 -10.40 4.44 0.29
N TYR A 91 -11.15 3.38 0.39
CA TYR A 91 -10.53 2.07 0.45
C TYR A 91 -11.38 1.03 -0.28
N ASP A 92 -10.70 0.06 -0.84
CA ASP A 92 -11.30 -1.12 -1.44
C ASP A 92 -10.88 -2.34 -0.61
N VAL A 93 -11.78 -3.30 -0.51
CA VAL A 93 -11.55 -4.52 0.28
C VAL A 93 -11.68 -5.72 -0.64
N VAL A 94 -10.64 -6.56 -0.67
CA VAL A 94 -10.62 -7.75 -1.52
C VAL A 94 -10.11 -8.93 -0.70
N GLY A 95 -10.87 -10.01 -0.66
CA GLY A 95 -10.39 -11.27 -0.06
C GLY A 95 -9.27 -11.85 -0.90
N VAL A 96 -8.23 -12.37 -0.25
CA VAL A 96 -7.08 -12.93 -0.96
C VAL A 96 -7.53 -14.06 -1.89
N ASN A 97 -8.48 -14.88 -1.46
CA ASN A 97 -9.00 -15.98 -2.28
C ASN A 97 -9.86 -15.51 -3.46
N ASP A 98 -10.27 -14.26 -3.47
CA ASP A 98 -11.06 -13.68 -4.56
C ASP A 98 -10.16 -13.07 -5.65
N LEU A 99 -8.85 -13.00 -5.42
CA LEU A 99 -7.93 -12.49 -6.42
C LEU A 99 -7.85 -13.46 -7.60
N ASP A 100 -8.01 -12.92 -8.80
CA ASP A 100 -7.90 -13.72 -10.03
C ASP A 100 -6.44 -13.98 -10.39
N LYS A 101 -5.58 -13.01 -10.10
CA LYS A 101 -4.18 -13.11 -10.49
C LYS A 101 -3.31 -12.25 -9.56
N ILE A 102 -2.14 -12.78 -9.25
CA ILE A 102 -1.09 -12.06 -8.55
C ILE A 102 0.10 -12.02 -9.50
N GLN A 103 0.54 -10.83 -9.86
CA GLN A 103 1.64 -10.66 -10.81
C GLN A 103 2.73 -9.80 -10.20
N VAL A 104 3.96 -10.30 -10.27
CA VAL A 104 5.13 -9.54 -9.83
C VAL A 104 5.95 -9.21 -11.07
N ILE A 105 6.27 -7.93 -11.23
CA ILE A 105 7.11 -7.47 -12.34
C ILE A 105 8.35 -6.81 -11.75
N ASP A 106 9.50 -7.40 -12.04
CA ASP A 106 10.80 -6.87 -11.65
C ASP A 106 11.43 -6.34 -12.93
N ALA A 107 11.56 -5.03 -13.02
CA ALA A 107 11.96 -4.36 -14.25
C ALA A 107 12.91 -3.21 -13.97
N VAL A 108 13.42 -2.64 -15.05
CA VAL A 108 14.26 -1.45 -15.01
C VAL A 108 13.53 -0.37 -15.81
N TRP A 109 13.46 0.82 -15.27
CA TRP A 109 12.87 1.95 -15.98
C TRP A 109 13.90 3.04 -16.18
N GLU A 110 13.73 3.79 -17.25
CA GLU A 110 14.63 4.89 -17.57
C GLU A 110 14.15 6.17 -16.89
N ASN A 111 14.98 6.69 -15.99
CA ASN A 111 14.72 7.98 -15.37
C ASN A 111 15.33 9.06 -16.26
N ARG A 112 14.49 9.72 -17.05
CA ARG A 112 14.94 10.71 -18.02
C ARG A 112 15.58 11.94 -17.39
N GLU A 113 15.11 12.34 -16.22
CA GLU A 113 15.68 13.48 -15.53
C GLU A 113 17.11 13.22 -15.06
N LYS A 114 17.34 12.03 -14.50
CA LYS A 114 18.65 11.62 -14.00
C LYS A 114 19.49 10.95 -15.07
N ARG A 115 18.94 10.69 -16.23
CA ARG A 115 19.60 10.01 -17.35
C ARG A 115 20.23 8.67 -16.94
N ARG A 116 19.51 7.91 -16.16
CA ARG A 116 19.97 6.59 -15.72
C ARG A 116 18.82 5.63 -15.62
N GLU A 117 19.15 4.35 -15.68
CA GLU A 117 18.18 3.29 -15.45
C GLU A 117 18.04 3.03 -13.95
N GLU A 118 16.84 2.86 -13.49
CA GLU A 118 16.56 2.56 -12.10
C GLU A 118 15.70 1.30 -12.03
N PRO A 119 16.02 0.37 -11.09
CA PRO A 119 15.20 -0.81 -10.92
C PRO A 119 13.87 -0.42 -10.26
N PHE A 120 12.82 -1.10 -10.64
CA PHE A 120 11.56 -0.99 -9.93
C PHE A 120 10.89 -2.36 -9.85
N LEU A 121 10.14 -2.54 -8.78
CA LEU A 121 9.37 -3.74 -8.55
C LEU A 121 7.91 -3.35 -8.45
N SER A 122 7.05 -4.08 -9.13
CA SER A 122 5.61 -3.87 -8.98
C SER A 122 4.92 -5.18 -8.65
N LEU A 123 3.88 -5.05 -7.85
CA LEU A 123 2.99 -6.16 -7.51
C LEU A 123 1.60 -5.74 -7.95
N ARG A 124 0.96 -6.57 -8.75
CA ARG A 124 -0.41 -6.34 -9.20
C ARG A 124 -1.31 -7.40 -8.62
N LEU A 125 -2.29 -6.97 -7.88
CA LEU A 125 -3.33 -7.83 -7.33
C LEU A 125 -4.58 -7.57 -8.16
N MET A 126 -4.97 -8.55 -8.95
CA MET A 126 -6.07 -8.39 -9.91
C MET A 126 -7.33 -9.08 -9.42
N HIS A 127 -8.43 -8.35 -9.46
CA HIS A 127 -9.74 -8.86 -9.09
C HIS A 127 -10.78 -8.28 -10.06
N ALA A 128 -11.46 -9.16 -10.80
CA ALA A 128 -12.41 -8.74 -11.82
C ALA A 128 -11.71 -7.80 -12.83
N GLU A 129 -12.21 -6.59 -13.01
CA GLU A 129 -11.60 -5.61 -13.91
C GLU A 129 -10.67 -4.63 -13.20
N GLU A 130 -10.49 -4.83 -11.88
CA GLU A 130 -9.67 -3.92 -11.09
C GLU A 130 -8.27 -4.46 -10.87
N THR A 131 -7.31 -3.55 -10.85
CA THR A 131 -5.92 -3.87 -10.54
C THR A 131 -5.48 -3.01 -9.37
N HIS A 132 -4.99 -3.65 -8.32
CA HIS A 132 -4.41 -2.96 -7.18
C HIS A 132 -2.89 -3.01 -7.35
N LEU A 133 -2.31 -1.87 -7.62
CA LEU A 133 -0.89 -1.75 -7.97
C LEU A 133 -0.08 -1.29 -6.77
N LEU A 134 0.93 -2.09 -6.40
CA LEU A 134 1.89 -1.74 -5.38
C LEU A 134 3.25 -1.57 -6.05
N LEU A 135 3.98 -0.54 -5.66
CA LEU A 135 5.27 -0.19 -6.27
C LEU A 135 6.37 -0.12 -5.23
N ALA A 136 7.58 -0.42 -5.67
CA ALA A 136 8.79 -0.27 -4.85
C ALA A 136 9.89 0.28 -5.74
N LEU A 137 10.47 1.40 -5.33
CA LEU A 137 11.52 2.09 -6.09
C LEU A 137 12.88 2.13 -5.37
N ASP A 138 12.91 1.74 -4.09
CA ASP A 138 14.17 1.64 -3.35
C ASP A 138 14.27 0.28 -2.67
N ASP A 139 15.42 0.01 -2.07
CA ASP A 139 15.69 -1.31 -1.48
C ASP A 139 14.76 -1.65 -0.33
N ASP A 140 14.42 -0.70 0.51
CA ASP A 140 13.53 -0.94 1.64
C ASP A 140 12.11 -1.22 1.18
N GLU A 141 11.63 -0.45 0.22
CA GLU A 141 10.32 -0.67 -0.39
C GLU A 141 10.28 -2.02 -1.11
N ARG A 142 11.39 -2.38 -1.75
CA ARG A 142 11.51 -3.66 -2.46
C ARG A 142 11.37 -4.84 -1.49
N LYS A 143 12.04 -4.78 -0.36
CA LYS A 143 11.93 -5.83 0.67
C LYS A 143 10.52 -5.92 1.21
N SER A 144 9.92 -4.78 1.50
CA SER A 144 8.54 -4.70 1.97
C SER A 144 7.58 -5.33 0.97
N LEU A 145 7.73 -4.98 -0.30
CA LEU A 145 6.84 -5.45 -1.35
C LEU A 145 7.00 -6.96 -1.60
N LEU A 146 8.21 -7.47 -1.59
CA LEU A 146 8.46 -8.91 -1.76
C LEU A 146 7.87 -9.70 -0.58
N THR A 147 8.00 -9.19 0.64
CA THR A 147 7.40 -9.80 1.81
C THR A 147 5.87 -9.82 1.68
N PHE A 148 5.30 -8.71 1.23
CA PHE A 148 3.87 -8.60 1.02
C PHE A 148 3.39 -9.59 -0.06
N ALA A 149 4.09 -9.65 -1.19
CA ALA A 149 3.74 -10.55 -2.29
C ALA A 149 3.77 -12.01 -1.85
N ARG A 150 4.79 -12.39 -1.09
CA ARG A 150 4.91 -13.75 -0.57
C ARG A 150 3.76 -14.08 0.37
N ALA A 151 3.45 -13.18 1.28
CA ALA A 151 2.38 -13.40 2.24
C ALA A 151 1.01 -13.54 1.57
N VAL A 152 0.74 -12.72 0.55
CA VAL A 152 -0.51 -12.83 -0.21
C VAL A 152 -0.57 -14.17 -0.96
N SER A 153 0.52 -14.57 -1.60
CA SER A 153 0.59 -15.85 -2.32
C SER A 153 0.36 -17.04 -1.39
N GLU A 154 0.98 -17.02 -0.21
CA GLU A 154 0.82 -18.10 0.76
C GLU A 154 -0.60 -18.13 1.34
N ALA A 155 -1.18 -16.97 1.58
CA ALA A 155 -2.54 -16.87 2.12
C ALA A 155 -3.59 -17.39 1.14
N ARG A 156 -3.31 -17.33 -0.16
CA ARG A 156 -4.25 -17.72 -1.21
C ARG A 156 -4.51 -19.22 -1.29
N HIS A 157 -3.62 -20.04 -0.74
CA HIS A 157 -3.70 -21.50 -0.91
C HIS A 157 -3.67 -22.25 0.43
N PRO A 158 -4.59 -21.96 1.36
CA PRO A 158 -4.54 -22.60 2.68
C PRO A 158 -4.83 -24.10 2.64
N GLU A 159 -5.55 -24.59 1.64
CA GLU A 159 -5.91 -26.00 1.54
C GLU A 159 -4.83 -26.86 0.90
N ARG A 160 -3.76 -26.27 0.46
CA ARG A 160 -2.67 -27.00 -0.18
C ARG A 160 -1.57 -27.45 0.75
N SER A 161 -1.78 -27.16 1.99
CA SER A 161 -0.84 -27.59 3.03
C SER A 161 -0.94 -29.10 3.24
#